data_1fa0046cae99c6878bbc49e451f0e1a3
#
_entry.id   1fa0046cae99c6878bbc49e451f0e1a3
#
_cell.length_a   1.000
_cell.length_b   1.000
_cell.length_c   1.000
_cell.angle_alpha   90.00
_cell.angle_beta   90.00
_cell.angle_gamma   90.00
#
_symmetry.space_group_name_H-M   'P 1'
#
loop_
_entity.id
_entity.type
_entity.pdbx_description
1 polymer ?
#
loop_
_entity_poly.entity_id
_entity_poly.type
_entity_poly.pdbx_seq_one_letter_code
_entity_poly.pdbx_strand_id
1 'polypeptide(L)'
;KIREEQENSRLLERYFASYEKYTEFLDNTNYTGVDRKLILDFLKLGAVEECGPFVEEYFAAIGENNYQSLLLRQYLTMDIFYCIQEFLKGLGEGKETISPEVTDIKRIPKVIVSVETTKMYLKEQFQAAIEARNSVSNDRYGSVIQSAKEYIEKNFSNGELSLNRIAAYIGVSPSYFSSIFKQETGTTFVEYLTKVRIDKACELLR
;
A
#
# COMPACT_ATOMS: atom_id res chain seq x y z
N LYS A 1 32.51 -13.85 28.44
CA LYS A 1 31.64 -14.95 28.96
C LYS A 1 30.77 -14.46 30.12
N ILE A 2 31.33 -14.04 31.27
CA ILE A 2 30.56 -13.56 32.44
C ILE A 2 29.68 -12.33 32.08
N ARG A 3 30.16 -11.41 31.25
CA ARG A 3 29.43 -10.23 30.82
C ARG A 3 28.28 -10.57 29.89
N GLU A 4 28.47 -11.52 28.99
CA GLU A 4 27.47 -12.07 28.10
C GLU A 4 26.36 -12.82 28.84
N GLU A 5 26.73 -13.61 29.85
CA GLU A 5 25.78 -14.31 30.71
C GLU A 5 24.91 -13.33 31.54
N GLN A 6 25.51 -12.25 32.05
CA GLN A 6 24.79 -11.19 32.77
C GLN A 6 23.84 -10.39 31.83
N GLU A 7 24.25 -10.15 30.60
CA GLU A 7 23.44 -9.45 29.60
C GLU A 7 22.26 -10.32 29.17
N ASN A 8 22.49 -11.61 28.94
CA ASN A 8 21.44 -12.58 28.63
C ASN A 8 20.46 -12.77 29.81
N SER A 9 20.93 -12.79 31.04
CA SER A 9 20.07 -12.86 32.23
C SER A 9 19.13 -11.66 32.33
N ARG A 10 19.67 -10.44 32.13
CA ARG A 10 18.85 -9.21 32.11
C ARG A 10 17.83 -9.18 30.97
N LEU A 11 18.19 -9.71 29.81
CA LEU A 11 17.26 -9.83 28.69
C LEU A 11 16.12 -10.80 29.02
N LEU A 12 16.43 -11.93 29.65
CA LEU A 12 15.43 -12.91 30.08
C LEU A 12 14.51 -12.35 31.15
N GLU A 13 15.03 -11.65 32.15
CA GLU A 13 14.22 -10.97 33.19
C GLU A 13 13.24 -9.96 32.56
N ARG A 14 13.70 -9.15 31.63
CA ARG A 14 12.85 -8.19 30.90
C ARG A 14 11.80 -8.92 30.06
N TYR A 15 12.17 -10.02 29.45
CA TYR A 15 11.24 -10.83 28.64
C TYR A 15 10.15 -11.43 29.53
N PHE A 16 10.48 -12.03 30.67
CA PHE A 16 9.49 -12.60 31.60
C PHE A 16 8.59 -11.53 32.20
N ALA A 17 9.10 -10.38 32.61
CA ALA A 17 8.29 -9.27 33.09
C ALA A 17 7.33 -8.75 32.00
N SER A 18 7.75 -8.77 30.73
CA SER A 18 6.90 -8.45 29.59
C SER A 18 5.83 -9.51 29.34
N TYR A 19 6.16 -10.77 29.56
CA TYR A 19 5.24 -11.89 29.40
C TYR A 19 4.11 -11.84 30.46
N GLU A 20 4.41 -11.53 31.72
CA GLU A 20 3.39 -11.36 32.77
C GLU A 20 2.41 -10.25 32.41
N LYS A 21 2.88 -9.10 31.95
CA LYS A 21 2.01 -8.01 31.47
C LYS A 21 1.17 -8.41 30.27
N TYR A 22 1.70 -9.24 29.40
CA TYR A 22 0.97 -9.74 28.22
C TYR A 22 -0.15 -10.71 28.63
N THR A 23 0.11 -11.62 29.57
CA THR A 23 -0.91 -12.53 30.09
C THR A 23 -2.00 -11.78 30.84
N GLU A 24 -1.66 -10.81 31.70
CA GLU A 24 -2.60 -9.93 32.36
C GLU A 24 -3.46 -9.15 31.36
N PHE A 25 -2.86 -8.69 30.26
CA PHE A 25 -3.59 -8.04 29.17
C PHE A 25 -4.56 -9.00 28.49
N LEU A 26 -4.17 -10.23 28.18
CA LEU A 26 -5.05 -11.23 27.56
C LEU A 26 -6.20 -11.63 28.47
N ASP A 27 -5.95 -11.70 29.78
CA ASP A 27 -6.98 -12.07 30.79
C ASP A 27 -7.98 -10.93 31.03
N ASN A 28 -7.55 -9.67 30.96
CA ASN A 28 -8.36 -8.49 31.29
C ASN A 28 -9.05 -7.85 30.07
N THR A 29 -8.71 -8.24 28.86
CA THR A 29 -9.32 -7.69 27.65
C THR A 29 -10.00 -8.79 26.86
N ASN A 30 -11.20 -8.48 26.32
CA ASN A 30 -11.76 -9.21 25.17
C ASN A 30 -10.85 -8.94 23.93
N TYR A 31 -9.55 -9.26 24.07
CA TYR A 31 -8.58 -9.04 23.01
C TYR A 31 -8.88 -9.99 21.85
N THR A 32 -9.48 -9.44 20.83
CA THR A 32 -9.77 -10.18 19.58
C THR A 32 -8.56 -10.27 18.64
N GLY A 33 -7.37 -9.91 19.14
CA GLY A 33 -6.15 -9.85 18.33
C GLY A 33 -6.03 -8.55 17.54
N VAL A 34 -5.06 -8.52 16.64
CA VAL A 34 -4.90 -7.45 15.67
C VAL A 34 -6.12 -7.42 14.75
N ASP A 35 -6.79 -6.29 14.62
CA ASP A 35 -7.87 -6.14 13.64
C ASP A 35 -7.28 -6.07 12.23
N ARG A 36 -7.02 -7.24 11.67
CA ARG A 36 -6.46 -7.39 10.33
C ARG A 36 -7.36 -6.80 9.25
N LYS A 37 -8.67 -6.79 9.47
CA LYS A 37 -9.61 -6.19 8.53
C LYS A 37 -9.40 -4.68 8.48
N LEU A 38 -9.30 -4.02 9.63
CA LEU A 38 -9.03 -2.59 9.71
C LEU A 38 -7.71 -2.22 9.01
N ILE A 39 -6.65 -3.01 9.24
CA ILE A 39 -5.35 -2.82 8.58
C ILE A 39 -5.47 -2.98 7.08
N LEU A 40 -6.12 -4.04 6.60
CA LEU A 40 -6.27 -4.30 5.16
C LEU A 40 -7.18 -3.26 4.48
N ASP A 41 -8.22 -2.80 5.15
CA ASP A 41 -9.10 -1.75 4.63
C ASP A 41 -8.33 -0.42 4.53
N PHE A 42 -7.51 -0.09 5.52
CA PHE A 42 -6.64 1.08 5.46
C PHE A 42 -5.59 0.97 4.34
N LEU A 43 -4.94 -0.18 4.16
CA LEU A 43 -3.99 -0.40 3.06
C LEU A 43 -4.65 -0.25 1.68
N LYS A 44 -5.92 -0.62 1.54
CA LYS A 44 -6.67 -0.52 0.28
C LYS A 44 -7.16 0.89 -0.02
N LEU A 45 -7.61 1.62 0.99
CA LEU A 45 -8.40 2.85 0.83
C LEU A 45 -7.71 4.10 1.39
N GLY A 46 -6.78 3.95 2.34
CA GLY A 46 -6.11 5.05 3.01
C GLY A 46 -5.14 5.82 2.11
N ALA A 47 -4.82 7.05 2.52
CA ALA A 47 -3.84 7.91 1.89
C ALA A 47 -2.51 7.92 2.67
N VAL A 48 -1.42 8.31 1.99
CA VAL A 48 -0.06 8.35 2.58
C VAL A 48 -0.02 9.29 3.79
N GLU A 49 -0.71 10.42 3.71
CA GLU A 49 -0.79 11.44 4.76
C GLU A 49 -1.51 10.94 6.02
N GLU A 50 -2.38 9.95 5.88
CA GLU A 50 -3.18 9.37 6.96
C GLU A 50 -2.42 8.29 7.76
N CYS A 51 -1.26 7.83 7.28
CA CYS A 51 -0.51 6.75 7.94
C CYS A 51 -0.09 7.09 9.38
N GLY A 52 0.29 8.34 9.65
CA GLY A 52 0.62 8.78 11.00
C GLY A 52 -0.58 8.75 11.94
N PRO A 53 -1.66 9.49 11.64
CA PRO A 53 -2.92 9.42 12.38
C PRO A 53 -3.44 8.00 12.59
N PHE A 54 -3.44 7.17 11.56
CA PHE A 54 -3.89 5.77 11.66
C PHE A 54 -3.10 4.97 12.70
N VAL A 55 -1.76 5.07 12.69
CA VAL A 55 -0.92 4.37 13.68
C VAL A 55 -1.20 4.88 15.10
N GLU A 56 -1.36 6.20 15.28
CA GLU A 56 -1.68 6.77 16.59
C GLU A 56 -3.04 6.27 17.12
N GLU A 57 -4.08 6.30 16.30
CA GLU A 57 -5.42 5.81 16.65
C GLU A 57 -5.40 4.31 16.94
N TYR A 58 -4.66 3.53 16.14
CA TYR A 58 -4.53 2.09 16.33
C TYR A 58 -3.90 1.76 17.69
N PHE A 59 -2.81 2.46 18.06
CA PHE A 59 -2.17 2.29 19.37
C PHE A 59 -3.05 2.81 20.51
N ALA A 60 -3.76 3.91 20.32
CA ALA A 60 -4.70 4.42 21.32
C ALA A 60 -5.83 3.41 21.62
N ALA A 61 -6.34 2.72 20.59
CA ALA A 61 -7.36 1.68 20.75
C ALA A 61 -6.86 0.45 21.52
N ILE A 62 -5.57 0.10 21.42
CA ILE A 62 -4.93 -0.97 22.19
C ILE A 62 -4.82 -0.58 23.67
N GLY A 63 -4.64 0.70 23.97
CA GLY A 63 -4.49 1.25 25.31
C GLY A 63 -3.03 1.39 25.74
N GLU A 64 -2.72 2.51 26.38
CA GLU A 64 -1.35 2.92 26.69
C GLU A 64 -0.59 1.90 27.54
N ASN A 65 -1.21 1.34 28.55
CA ASN A 65 -0.58 0.35 29.42
C ASN A 65 -0.20 -0.94 28.66
N ASN A 66 -0.94 -1.28 27.65
CA ASN A 66 -0.79 -2.53 26.92
C ASN A 66 0.41 -2.49 25.97
N TYR A 67 0.56 -1.42 25.19
CA TYR A 67 1.67 -1.31 24.25
C TYR A 67 3.02 -0.94 24.91
N GLN A 68 3.05 -0.69 26.23
CA GLN A 68 4.31 -0.64 27.00
C GLN A 68 4.96 -2.03 27.10
N SER A 69 4.20 -3.11 26.99
CA SER A 69 4.75 -4.46 26.95
C SER A 69 5.61 -4.69 25.71
N LEU A 70 6.88 -5.05 25.90
CA LEU A 70 7.79 -5.38 24.79
C LEU A 70 7.25 -6.56 23.96
N LEU A 71 6.70 -7.58 24.65
CA LEU A 71 6.16 -8.78 23.99
C LEU A 71 4.95 -8.43 23.13
N LEU A 72 4.04 -7.59 23.63
CA LEU A 72 2.89 -7.17 22.86
C LEU A 72 3.30 -6.30 21.66
N ARG A 73 4.23 -5.36 21.84
CA ARG A 73 4.78 -4.60 20.71
C ARG A 73 5.39 -5.50 19.65
N GLN A 74 6.17 -6.51 20.06
CA GLN A 74 6.73 -7.50 19.13
C GLN A 74 5.64 -8.23 18.36
N TYR A 75 4.64 -8.74 19.07
CA TYR A 75 3.51 -9.45 18.46
C TYR A 75 2.76 -8.57 17.45
N LEU A 76 2.34 -7.36 17.85
CA LEU A 76 1.63 -6.43 17.01
C LEU A 76 2.45 -6.04 15.77
N THR A 77 3.73 -5.72 15.97
CA THR A 77 4.63 -5.32 14.89
C THR A 77 4.81 -6.44 13.87
N MET A 78 4.98 -7.68 14.34
CA MET A 78 5.11 -8.83 13.45
C MET A 78 3.81 -9.13 12.70
N ASP A 79 2.67 -9.07 13.37
CA ASP A 79 1.39 -9.37 12.74
C ASP A 79 1.02 -8.32 11.69
N ILE A 80 1.21 -7.03 11.99
CA ILE A 80 1.05 -5.93 11.03
C ILE A 80 2.02 -6.09 9.85
N PHE A 81 3.28 -6.40 10.13
CA PHE A 81 4.28 -6.66 9.08
C PHE A 81 3.81 -7.76 8.12
N TYR A 82 3.33 -8.89 8.65
CA TYR A 82 2.82 -9.98 7.81
C TYR A 82 1.56 -9.58 7.03
N CYS A 83 0.64 -8.82 7.61
CA CYS A 83 -0.51 -8.27 6.90
C CYS A 83 -0.08 -7.40 5.71
N ILE A 84 0.91 -6.53 5.91
CA ILE A 84 1.48 -5.70 4.86
C ILE A 84 2.15 -6.56 3.78
N GLN A 85 2.94 -7.57 4.16
CA GLN A 85 3.59 -8.47 3.20
C GLN A 85 2.57 -9.25 2.34
N GLU A 86 1.48 -9.73 2.95
CA GLU A 86 0.40 -10.38 2.20
C GLU A 86 -0.29 -9.42 1.24
N PHE A 87 -0.57 -8.20 1.69
CA PHE A 87 -1.14 -7.15 0.84
C PHE A 87 -0.23 -6.85 -0.37
N LEU A 88 1.06 -6.65 -0.14
CA LEU A 88 2.05 -6.38 -1.18
C LEU A 88 2.19 -7.55 -2.18
N LYS A 89 2.12 -8.80 -1.71
CA LYS A 89 2.07 -9.97 -2.60
C LYS A 89 0.85 -9.97 -3.51
N GLY A 90 -0.28 -9.49 -3.01
CA GLY A 90 -1.52 -9.37 -3.76
C GLY A 90 -1.49 -8.31 -4.86
N LEU A 91 -0.58 -7.35 -4.83
CA LEU A 91 -0.43 -6.32 -5.86
C LEU A 91 0.18 -6.83 -7.18
N GLY A 92 0.77 -8.03 -7.21
CA GLY A 92 1.34 -8.64 -8.40
C GLY A 92 2.77 -8.17 -8.74
N GLU A 93 3.04 -7.88 -10.02
CA GLU A 93 4.40 -7.58 -10.52
C GLU A 93 5.00 -6.24 -10.04
N GLY A 94 4.24 -5.40 -9.36
CA GLY A 94 4.72 -4.11 -8.82
C GLY A 94 5.74 -4.20 -7.66
N LYS A 95 6.32 -5.35 -7.41
CA LYS A 95 7.28 -5.58 -6.31
C LYS A 95 8.63 -4.87 -6.48
N GLU A 96 8.99 -4.51 -7.70
CA GLU A 96 10.27 -3.85 -7.99
C GLU A 96 10.37 -2.44 -7.41
N THR A 97 9.23 -1.83 -7.09
CA THR A 97 9.12 -0.49 -6.49
C THR A 97 9.25 -0.50 -4.96
N ILE A 98 9.20 -1.68 -4.33
CA ILE A 98 9.22 -1.77 -2.86
C ILE A 98 10.67 -1.77 -2.40
N SER A 99 11.04 -0.77 -1.58
CA SER A 99 12.36 -0.74 -0.96
C SER A 99 12.63 -2.05 -0.18
N PRO A 100 13.80 -2.67 -0.36
CA PRO A 100 14.20 -3.87 0.39
C PRO A 100 14.10 -3.68 1.91
N GLU A 101 14.20 -2.45 2.39
CA GLU A 101 14.10 -2.11 3.81
C GLU A 101 12.69 -2.35 4.37
N VAL A 102 11.65 -2.21 3.54
CA VAL A 102 10.24 -2.46 3.93
C VAL A 102 9.98 -3.96 4.13
N THR A 103 10.73 -4.82 3.44
CA THR A 103 10.56 -6.27 3.51
C THR A 103 11.54 -6.94 4.49
N ASP A 104 12.43 -6.17 5.14
CA ASP A 104 13.43 -6.72 6.05
C ASP A 104 12.90 -6.91 7.48
N ILE A 105 12.46 -8.14 7.78
CA ILE A 105 12.01 -8.54 9.11
C ILE A 105 13.09 -8.36 10.19
N LYS A 106 14.39 -8.32 9.82
CA LYS A 106 15.51 -8.16 10.78
C LYS A 106 15.53 -6.76 11.42
N ARG A 107 14.78 -5.81 10.90
CA ARG A 107 14.61 -4.49 11.53
C ARG A 107 13.74 -4.55 12.79
N ILE A 108 12.80 -5.49 12.88
CA ILE A 108 11.80 -5.57 13.97
C ILE A 108 12.45 -5.56 15.37
N PRO A 109 13.45 -6.38 15.69
CA PRO A 109 14.08 -6.37 17.02
C PRO A 109 14.67 -5.02 17.40
N LYS A 110 15.07 -4.20 16.45
CA LYS A 110 15.66 -2.88 16.68
C LYS A 110 14.61 -1.79 16.92
N VAL A 111 13.45 -1.91 16.27
CA VAL A 111 12.41 -0.89 16.31
C VAL A 111 11.40 -1.08 17.44
N ILE A 112 11.27 -2.29 17.99
CA ILE A 112 10.35 -2.57 19.10
C ILE A 112 10.91 -2.15 20.48
N VAL A 113 12.11 -1.60 20.56
CA VAL A 113 12.76 -1.20 21.84
C VAL A 113 12.02 -0.06 22.52
N SER A 114 11.39 0.85 21.78
CA SER A 114 10.52 1.89 22.33
C SER A 114 9.20 1.98 21.56
N VAL A 115 8.20 2.60 22.17
CA VAL A 115 6.88 2.84 21.55
C VAL A 115 7.04 3.76 20.34
N GLU A 116 7.85 4.81 20.48
CA GLU A 116 8.08 5.82 19.44
C GLU A 116 8.72 5.20 18.20
N THR A 117 9.79 4.41 18.39
CA THR A 117 10.46 3.73 17.28
C THR A 117 9.57 2.71 16.61
N THR A 118 8.69 2.04 17.37
CA THR A 118 7.70 1.10 16.84
C THR A 118 6.68 1.83 15.95
N LYS A 119 6.10 2.93 16.46
CA LYS A 119 5.13 3.73 15.71
C LYS A 119 5.73 4.33 14.44
N MET A 120 6.95 4.87 14.52
CA MET A 120 7.67 5.38 13.35
C MET A 120 7.88 4.30 12.29
N TYR A 121 8.35 3.12 12.70
CA TYR A 121 8.55 1.98 11.80
C TYR A 121 7.24 1.57 11.13
N LEU A 122 6.15 1.41 11.88
CA LEU A 122 4.87 1.02 11.32
C LEU A 122 4.32 2.08 10.34
N LYS A 123 4.48 3.37 10.68
CA LYS A 123 4.14 4.45 9.75
C LYS A 123 4.90 4.31 8.43
N GLU A 124 6.22 4.12 8.47
CA GLU A 124 7.05 3.89 7.28
C GLU A 124 6.57 2.68 6.47
N GLN A 125 6.20 1.58 7.14
CA GLN A 125 5.70 0.37 6.50
C GLN A 125 4.36 0.62 5.77
N PHE A 126 3.42 1.30 6.41
CA PHE A 126 2.15 1.68 5.79
C PHE A 126 2.35 2.62 4.61
N GLN A 127 3.17 3.65 4.76
CA GLN A 127 3.48 4.60 3.69
C GLN A 127 4.03 3.88 2.46
N ALA A 128 5.05 3.06 2.63
CA ALA A 128 5.65 2.32 1.53
C ALA A 128 4.67 1.35 0.85
N ALA A 129 3.78 0.71 1.62
CA ALA A 129 2.78 -0.19 1.06
C ALA A 129 1.71 0.56 0.25
N ILE A 130 1.27 1.73 0.71
CA ILE A 130 0.30 2.59 0.01
C ILE A 130 0.94 3.20 -1.24
N GLU A 131 2.20 3.64 -1.17
CA GLU A 131 2.95 4.14 -2.32
C GLU A 131 3.12 3.05 -3.39
N ALA A 132 3.46 1.82 -3.00
CA ALA A 132 3.52 0.69 -3.91
C ALA A 132 2.17 0.40 -4.57
N ARG A 133 1.06 0.42 -3.81
CA ARG A 133 -0.30 0.29 -4.36
C ARG A 133 -0.59 1.38 -5.40
N ASN A 134 -0.26 2.61 -5.09
CA ASN A 134 -0.49 3.75 -5.97
C ASN A 134 0.36 3.66 -7.24
N SER A 135 1.62 3.23 -7.13
CA SER A 135 2.51 3.00 -8.28
C SER A 135 1.95 1.94 -9.22
N VAL A 136 1.56 0.77 -8.69
CA VAL A 136 0.95 -0.30 -9.51
C VAL A 136 -0.33 0.18 -10.20
N SER A 137 -1.13 0.99 -9.52
CA SER A 137 -2.34 1.58 -10.12
C SER A 137 -1.98 2.54 -11.25
N ASN A 138 -1.02 3.42 -11.04
CA ASN A 138 -0.56 4.38 -12.05
C ASN A 138 0.07 3.68 -13.26
N ASP A 139 0.90 2.65 -13.06
CA ASP A 139 1.51 1.88 -14.14
C ASP A 139 0.43 1.16 -14.98
N ARG A 140 -0.59 0.62 -14.32
CA ARG A 140 -1.73 0.00 -14.99
C ARG A 140 -2.54 1.02 -15.79
N TYR A 141 -2.78 2.22 -15.22
CA TYR A 141 -3.45 3.31 -15.95
C TYR A 141 -2.61 3.78 -17.13
N GLY A 142 -1.31 4.01 -16.93
CA GLY A 142 -0.38 4.40 -17.98
C GLY A 142 -0.38 3.41 -19.15
N SER A 143 -0.29 2.11 -18.88
CA SER A 143 -0.30 1.07 -19.91
C SER A 143 -1.62 1.00 -20.68
N VAL A 144 -2.76 1.14 -19.98
CA VAL A 144 -4.10 1.19 -20.59
C VAL A 144 -4.21 2.41 -21.51
N ILE A 145 -3.78 3.59 -21.07
CA ILE A 145 -3.83 4.80 -21.86
C ILE A 145 -2.87 4.77 -23.04
N GLN A 146 -1.67 4.22 -22.87
CA GLN A 146 -0.73 4.04 -23.96
C GLN A 146 -1.29 3.11 -25.05
N SER A 147 -1.85 1.96 -24.67
CA SER A 147 -2.51 1.04 -25.59
C SER A 147 -3.70 1.68 -26.30
N ALA A 148 -4.45 2.54 -25.60
CA ALA A 148 -5.55 3.31 -26.19
C ALA A 148 -5.04 4.30 -27.25
N LYS A 149 -4.00 5.08 -26.96
CA LYS A 149 -3.40 6.04 -27.89
C LYS A 149 -2.89 5.34 -29.15
N GLU A 150 -2.17 4.23 -28.99
CA GLU A 150 -1.68 3.44 -30.12
C GLU A 150 -2.83 2.88 -30.98
N TYR A 151 -3.90 2.42 -30.35
CA TYR A 151 -5.08 1.93 -31.07
C TYR A 151 -5.78 3.07 -31.83
N ILE A 152 -5.91 4.26 -31.24
CA ILE A 152 -6.46 5.45 -31.89
C ILE A 152 -5.60 5.82 -33.10
N GLU A 153 -4.30 5.90 -32.95
CA GLU A 153 -3.37 6.26 -34.04
C GLU A 153 -3.40 5.28 -35.21
N LYS A 154 -3.62 4.00 -34.94
CA LYS A 154 -3.75 2.97 -36.01
C LYS A 154 -5.12 2.95 -36.67
N ASN A 155 -6.16 3.44 -36.00
CA ASN A 155 -7.56 3.29 -36.44
C ASN A 155 -8.32 4.61 -36.55
N PHE A 156 -7.66 5.78 -36.52
CA PHE A 156 -8.34 7.08 -36.53
C PHE A 156 -9.22 7.32 -37.75
N SER A 157 -8.88 6.72 -38.90
CA SER A 157 -9.65 6.82 -40.15
C SER A 157 -10.94 6.00 -40.14
N ASN A 158 -11.10 5.04 -39.22
CA ASN A 158 -12.30 4.26 -39.07
C ASN A 158 -13.43 5.11 -38.48
N GLY A 159 -14.49 5.38 -39.23
CA GLY A 159 -15.64 6.16 -38.77
C GLY A 159 -16.41 5.54 -37.59
N GLU A 160 -16.26 4.21 -37.39
CA GLU A 160 -16.91 3.47 -36.32
C GLU A 160 -16.08 3.44 -35.00
N LEU A 161 -14.91 4.10 -34.98
CA LEU A 161 -14.12 4.15 -33.78
C LEU A 161 -14.84 4.93 -32.68
N SER A 162 -15.17 4.23 -31.59
CA SER A 162 -15.93 4.75 -30.47
C SER A 162 -15.26 4.40 -29.13
N LEU A 163 -15.63 5.12 -28.06
CA LEU A 163 -15.18 4.85 -26.71
C LEU A 163 -15.47 3.40 -26.29
N ASN A 164 -16.64 2.89 -26.61
CA ASN A 164 -17.02 1.50 -26.30
C ASN A 164 -16.12 0.48 -26.98
N ARG A 165 -15.73 0.75 -28.24
CA ARG A 165 -14.87 -0.15 -29.01
C ARG A 165 -13.45 -0.21 -28.47
N ILE A 166 -12.91 0.93 -28.04
CA ILE A 166 -11.60 0.96 -27.40
C ILE A 166 -11.64 0.30 -26.03
N ALA A 167 -12.62 0.63 -25.19
CA ALA A 167 -12.80 0.00 -23.89
C ALA A 167 -12.87 -1.53 -23.99
N ALA A 168 -13.61 -2.05 -24.98
CA ALA A 168 -13.68 -3.48 -25.26
C ALA A 168 -12.33 -4.07 -25.72
N TYR A 169 -11.59 -3.35 -26.57
CA TYR A 169 -10.27 -3.76 -27.05
C TYR A 169 -9.26 -3.89 -25.89
N ILE A 170 -9.29 -2.93 -24.96
CA ILE A 170 -8.38 -2.90 -23.81
C ILE A 170 -8.86 -3.82 -22.67
N GLY A 171 -10.12 -4.29 -22.70
CA GLY A 171 -10.69 -5.18 -21.68
C GLY A 171 -11.17 -4.46 -20.42
N VAL A 172 -11.64 -3.21 -20.55
CA VAL A 172 -12.17 -2.41 -19.44
C VAL A 172 -13.59 -1.94 -19.70
N SER A 173 -14.32 -1.51 -18.66
CA SER A 173 -15.63 -0.91 -18.86
C SER A 173 -15.53 0.48 -19.51
N PRO A 174 -16.51 0.88 -20.36
CA PRO A 174 -16.52 2.21 -21.00
C PRO A 174 -16.47 3.37 -19.99
N SER A 175 -17.18 3.26 -18.89
CA SER A 175 -17.21 4.28 -17.84
C SER A 175 -15.84 4.45 -17.18
N TYR A 176 -15.19 3.33 -16.84
CA TYR A 176 -13.85 3.33 -16.29
C TYR A 176 -12.83 3.93 -17.27
N PHE A 177 -12.85 3.47 -18.53
CA PHE A 177 -11.97 4.00 -19.56
C PHE A 177 -12.14 5.51 -19.74
N SER A 178 -13.40 6.01 -19.81
CA SER A 178 -13.68 7.45 -19.93
C SER A 178 -13.05 8.28 -18.82
N SER A 179 -13.17 7.79 -17.57
CA SER A 179 -12.65 8.49 -16.40
C SER A 179 -11.11 8.56 -16.40
N ILE A 180 -10.44 7.41 -16.58
CA ILE A 180 -8.97 7.36 -16.58
C ILE A 180 -8.37 8.06 -17.77
N PHE A 181 -9.01 7.98 -18.96
CA PHE A 181 -8.52 8.65 -20.16
C PHE A 181 -8.53 10.17 -19.98
N LYS A 182 -9.60 10.75 -19.42
CA LYS A 182 -9.68 12.19 -19.12
C LYS A 182 -8.69 12.61 -18.03
N GLN A 183 -8.52 11.79 -17.01
CA GLN A 183 -7.57 12.04 -15.93
C GLN A 183 -6.13 12.10 -16.45
N GLU A 184 -5.73 11.15 -17.28
CA GLU A 184 -4.36 11.00 -17.76
C GLU A 184 -4.01 11.91 -18.96
N THR A 185 -5.00 12.24 -19.81
CA THR A 185 -4.75 13.04 -21.02
C THR A 185 -5.21 14.49 -20.89
N GLY A 186 -5.96 14.81 -19.84
CA GLY A 186 -6.59 16.13 -19.63
C GLY A 186 -7.78 16.41 -20.57
N THR A 187 -8.10 15.49 -21.52
CA THR A 187 -9.14 15.67 -22.54
C THR A 187 -10.05 14.43 -22.61
N THR A 188 -11.26 14.61 -23.11
CA THR A 188 -12.14 13.47 -23.37
C THR A 188 -11.62 12.66 -24.57
N PHE A 189 -12.02 11.41 -24.64
CA PHE A 189 -11.71 10.55 -25.79
C PHE A 189 -12.14 11.17 -27.12
N VAL A 190 -13.33 11.79 -27.16
CA VAL A 190 -13.87 12.40 -28.40
C VAL A 190 -13.03 13.60 -28.84
N GLU A 191 -12.65 14.45 -27.91
CA GLU A 191 -11.77 15.61 -28.19
C GLU A 191 -10.39 15.14 -28.68
N TYR A 192 -9.83 14.14 -28.04
CA TYR A 192 -8.54 13.55 -28.43
C TYR A 192 -8.59 12.94 -29.84
N LEU A 193 -9.60 12.11 -30.13
CA LEU A 193 -9.78 11.51 -31.45
C LEU A 193 -9.98 12.56 -32.54
N THR A 194 -10.77 13.60 -32.25
CA THR A 194 -11.00 14.72 -33.18
C THR A 194 -9.69 15.44 -33.49
N LYS A 195 -8.89 15.70 -32.47
CA LYS A 195 -7.57 16.33 -32.66
C LYS A 195 -6.65 15.46 -33.52
N VAL A 196 -6.55 14.16 -33.24
CA VAL A 196 -5.74 13.24 -34.05
C VAL A 196 -6.19 13.25 -35.52
N ARG A 197 -7.51 13.23 -35.79
CA ARG A 197 -8.06 13.28 -37.15
C ARG A 197 -7.71 14.59 -37.87
N ILE A 198 -7.82 15.73 -37.20
CA ILE A 198 -7.45 17.04 -37.73
C ILE A 198 -5.95 17.11 -38.03
N ASP A 199 -5.11 16.69 -37.10
CA ASP A 199 -3.67 16.72 -37.26
C ASP A 199 -3.24 15.86 -38.47
N LYS A 200 -3.81 14.68 -38.61
CA LYS A 200 -3.58 13.77 -39.76
C LYS A 200 -4.09 14.33 -41.08
N ALA A 201 -5.24 15.00 -41.06
CA ALA A 201 -5.76 15.65 -42.29
C ALA A 201 -4.83 16.81 -42.71
N CYS A 202 -4.32 17.61 -41.77
CA CYS A 202 -3.35 18.67 -42.04
C CYS A 202 -2.02 18.13 -42.60
N GLU A 203 -1.56 16.97 -42.10
CA GLU A 203 -0.36 16.30 -42.65
C GLU A 203 -0.53 15.84 -44.09
N LEU A 204 -1.71 15.34 -44.45
CA LEU A 204 -2.01 14.83 -45.81
C LEU A 204 -2.22 15.97 -46.83
N LEU A 205 -2.51 17.20 -46.41
CA LEU A 205 -2.71 18.38 -47.25
C LEU A 205 -1.44 19.22 -47.48
N ARG A 206 -0.34 18.83 -46.90
CA ARG A 206 1.00 19.45 -47.08
C ARG A 206 1.81 18.72 -48.13
#